data_f7d60d1dcabe3ce31d1388667e9f488e
#
_entry.id   f7d60d1dcabe3ce31d1388667e9f488e
#
_cell.length_a   1.000
_cell.length_b   1.000
_cell.length_c   1.000
_cell.angle_alpha   90.00
_cell.angle_beta   90.00
_cell.angle_gamma   90.00
#
_symmetry.space_group_name_H-M   'P 1'
#
loop_
_entity.id
_entity.type
_entity.pdbx_description
1 polymer ?
#
loop_
_entity_poly.entity_id
_entity_poly.type
_entity_poly.pdbx_seq_one_letter_code
_entity_poly.pdbx_strand_id
1 'polypeptide(L)'
;MKILVVDDKITSRKTLEIYAKKLSHEVITATDGQEAWDIWKSERPRIVVTDWVMPNMNGLELCAAIRKHEDEDYTYIVMVTAQDEIEQIVLGMKAGADDYLTKPVNKEEFYFRLKAGERVLNLQDKDIVIFSLAKLAESRDPDTGAHLERIRYYSKTLAETLLNSPNAPVELNTHYIDNIFLTSPLHDIGKVGIPDHILLKPGRLTDEEFDLMKNHTLIGYSTLNDALQKSPKAEYLRMSAEIALSHHEKYNGFGYPNGLKGDDIPFSARIVAVADVYDALTSVRVYKKAMSHDIAYNIIKEESGMHFDPLIVRAFDQCLDQFIEIKKRFYEN
;
A
#
# COMPACT_ATOMS: atom_id res chain seq x y z
N MET A 1 -22.38 0.65 5.27
CA MET A 1 -21.61 1.59 4.42
C MET A 1 -22.56 2.53 3.71
N LYS A 2 -22.06 3.68 3.26
CA LYS A 2 -22.81 4.65 2.44
C LYS A 2 -22.67 4.29 0.97
N ILE A 3 -23.79 4.15 0.27
CA ILE A 3 -23.86 3.79 -1.17
C ILE A 3 -24.58 4.89 -1.92
N LEU A 4 -24.04 5.32 -3.04
CA LEU A 4 -24.70 6.22 -3.99
C LEU A 4 -25.26 5.40 -5.15
N VAL A 5 -26.57 5.51 -5.38
CA VAL A 5 -27.27 4.85 -6.50
C VAL A 5 -27.70 5.91 -7.50
N VAL A 6 -27.25 5.78 -8.74
CA VAL A 6 -27.45 6.77 -9.81
C VAL A 6 -28.16 6.12 -10.99
N ASP A 7 -29.34 6.57 -11.34
CA ASP A 7 -30.10 6.11 -12.51
C ASP A 7 -31.16 7.18 -12.84
N ASP A 8 -31.30 7.56 -14.09
CA ASP A 8 -32.32 8.55 -14.54
C ASP A 8 -33.74 8.02 -14.40
N LYS A 9 -33.92 6.69 -14.52
CA LYS A 9 -35.20 6.01 -14.40
C LYS A 9 -35.58 5.76 -12.97
N ILE A 10 -36.63 6.40 -12.48
CA ILE A 10 -37.13 6.29 -11.11
C ILE A 10 -37.39 4.85 -10.66
N THR A 11 -37.87 4.00 -11.56
CA THR A 11 -38.18 2.58 -11.24
C THR A 11 -36.91 1.77 -10.98
N SER A 12 -35.90 1.93 -11.81
CA SER A 12 -34.59 1.30 -11.70
C SER A 12 -33.90 1.78 -10.43
N ARG A 13 -33.81 3.11 -10.26
CA ARG A 13 -33.20 3.73 -9.08
C ARG A 13 -33.82 3.23 -7.75
N LYS A 14 -35.17 3.22 -7.65
CA LYS A 14 -35.87 2.71 -6.47
C LYS A 14 -35.63 1.22 -6.24
N THR A 15 -35.54 0.42 -7.30
CA THR A 15 -35.26 -1.01 -7.17
C THR A 15 -33.87 -1.25 -6.56
N LEU A 16 -32.85 -0.58 -7.07
CA LEU A 16 -31.49 -0.67 -6.57
C LEU A 16 -31.36 -0.12 -5.13
N GLU A 17 -32.05 0.99 -4.84
CA GLU A 17 -32.17 1.54 -3.49
C GLU A 17 -32.74 0.53 -2.49
N ILE A 18 -33.84 -0.14 -2.86
CA ILE A 18 -34.46 -1.16 -2.01
C ILE A 18 -33.53 -2.36 -1.80
N TYR A 19 -32.81 -2.79 -2.85
CA TYR A 19 -31.87 -3.90 -2.74
C TYR A 19 -30.71 -3.54 -1.80
N ALA A 20 -30.13 -2.36 -1.93
CA ALA A 20 -29.03 -1.91 -1.09
C ALA A 20 -29.47 -1.70 0.38
N LYS A 21 -30.65 -1.11 0.63
CA LYS A 21 -31.20 -0.95 1.98
C LYS A 21 -31.49 -2.28 2.69
N LYS A 22 -31.89 -3.32 1.97
CA LYS A 22 -32.05 -4.68 2.53
C LYS A 22 -30.74 -5.29 3.02
N LEU A 23 -29.61 -4.77 2.58
CA LEU A 23 -28.27 -5.18 3.03
C LEU A 23 -27.73 -4.29 4.16
N SER A 24 -28.61 -3.49 4.77
CA SER A 24 -28.27 -2.58 5.87
C SER A 24 -27.28 -1.46 5.48
N HIS A 25 -27.31 -1.04 4.21
CA HIS A 25 -26.55 0.11 3.77
C HIS A 25 -27.36 1.42 3.90
N GLU A 26 -26.67 2.50 4.16
CA GLU A 26 -27.18 3.86 3.98
C GLU A 26 -27.13 4.19 2.50
N VAL A 27 -28.26 4.60 1.93
CA VAL A 27 -28.36 4.82 0.48
C VAL A 27 -28.74 6.26 0.17
N ILE A 28 -27.91 6.91 -0.63
CA ILE A 28 -28.17 8.19 -1.26
C ILE A 28 -28.49 7.92 -2.73
N THR A 29 -29.34 8.70 -3.32
CA THR A 29 -29.75 8.53 -4.73
C THR A 29 -29.52 9.80 -5.53
N ALA A 30 -29.18 9.66 -6.82
CA ALA A 30 -29.06 10.74 -7.78
C ALA A 30 -29.78 10.38 -9.08
N THR A 31 -30.24 11.39 -9.82
CA THR A 31 -30.99 11.25 -11.05
C THR A 31 -30.14 11.31 -12.31
N ASP A 32 -28.94 11.82 -12.21
CA ASP A 32 -27.94 11.87 -13.28
C ASP A 32 -26.51 11.93 -12.71
N GLY A 33 -25.52 11.86 -13.59
CA GLY A 33 -24.12 11.86 -13.19
C GLY A 33 -23.66 13.20 -12.61
N GLN A 34 -24.24 14.34 -12.99
CA GLN A 34 -23.85 15.64 -12.44
C GLN A 34 -24.30 15.78 -10.98
N GLU A 35 -25.54 15.43 -10.68
CA GLU A 35 -26.04 15.36 -9.29
C GLU A 35 -25.21 14.36 -8.47
N ALA A 36 -24.91 13.19 -9.06
CA ALA A 36 -24.08 12.18 -8.41
C ALA A 36 -22.66 12.68 -8.11
N TRP A 37 -22.07 13.42 -9.02
CA TRP A 37 -20.75 14.03 -8.82
C TRP A 37 -20.74 15.03 -7.66
N ASP A 38 -21.75 15.88 -7.57
CA ASP A 38 -21.85 16.87 -6.48
C ASP A 38 -22.08 16.19 -5.13
N ILE A 39 -22.90 15.15 -5.10
CA ILE A 39 -23.09 14.29 -3.90
C ILE A 39 -21.78 13.58 -3.54
N TRP A 40 -21.07 13.01 -4.51
CA TRP A 40 -19.83 12.30 -4.25
C TRP A 40 -18.76 13.22 -3.63
N LYS A 41 -18.63 14.44 -4.08
CA LYS A 41 -17.70 15.44 -3.50
C LYS A 41 -18.00 15.76 -2.04
N SER A 42 -19.28 15.85 -1.67
CA SER A 42 -19.72 16.26 -0.33
C SER A 42 -19.84 15.10 0.65
N GLU A 43 -20.33 13.94 0.18
CA GLU A 43 -20.72 12.82 1.04
C GLU A 43 -19.71 11.66 1.03
N ARG A 44 -18.81 11.64 0.07
CA ARG A 44 -17.77 10.61 -0.13
C ARG A 44 -18.30 9.18 0.07
N PRO A 45 -19.32 8.74 -0.68
CA PRO A 45 -19.83 7.37 -0.60
C PRO A 45 -18.75 6.39 -1.07
N ARG A 46 -18.55 5.32 -0.29
CA ARG A 46 -17.53 4.30 -0.57
C ARG A 46 -17.90 3.36 -1.73
N ILE A 47 -19.19 3.28 -2.07
CA ILE A 47 -19.69 2.49 -3.22
C ILE A 47 -20.58 3.39 -4.06
N VAL A 48 -20.37 3.36 -5.37
CA VAL A 48 -21.23 4.01 -6.37
C VAL A 48 -21.78 2.95 -7.31
N VAL A 49 -23.11 2.92 -7.47
CA VAL A 49 -23.79 2.09 -8.46
C VAL A 49 -24.44 3.03 -9.45
N THR A 50 -23.95 3.06 -10.68
CA THR A 50 -24.37 4.05 -11.68
C THR A 50 -24.86 3.42 -12.96
N ASP A 51 -25.98 3.95 -13.51
CA ASP A 51 -26.37 3.63 -14.88
C ASP A 51 -25.31 4.14 -15.85
N TRP A 52 -25.19 3.46 -16.97
CA TRP A 52 -24.29 3.83 -18.06
C TRP A 52 -24.77 5.07 -18.80
N VAL A 53 -26.04 5.08 -19.21
CA VAL A 53 -26.65 6.13 -20.04
C VAL A 53 -27.54 7.00 -19.17
N MET A 54 -27.12 8.23 -18.97
CA MET A 54 -27.88 9.25 -18.24
C MET A 54 -27.72 10.62 -18.89
N PRO A 55 -28.68 11.55 -18.70
CA PRO A 55 -28.54 12.92 -19.15
C PRO A 55 -27.42 13.67 -18.40
N ASN A 56 -27.03 14.84 -18.93
CA ASN A 56 -26.03 15.76 -18.39
C ASN A 56 -24.62 15.17 -18.30
N MET A 57 -24.41 14.21 -17.44
CA MET A 57 -23.16 13.45 -17.27
C MET A 57 -23.51 11.96 -17.24
N ASN A 58 -22.93 11.19 -18.15
CA ASN A 58 -23.14 9.74 -18.21
C ASN A 58 -22.28 8.98 -17.17
N GLY A 59 -22.52 7.67 -17.01
CA GLY A 59 -21.82 6.86 -16.02
C GLY A 59 -20.32 6.74 -16.25
N LEU A 60 -19.86 6.74 -17.51
CA LEU A 60 -18.41 6.71 -17.83
C LEU A 60 -17.72 8.02 -17.43
N GLU A 61 -18.36 9.14 -17.72
CA GLU A 61 -17.86 10.47 -17.35
C GLU A 61 -17.81 10.63 -15.84
N LEU A 62 -18.84 10.17 -15.12
CA LEU A 62 -18.86 10.14 -13.66
C LEU A 62 -17.71 9.28 -13.09
N CYS A 63 -17.55 8.08 -13.63
CA CYS A 63 -16.47 7.17 -13.23
C CYS A 63 -15.09 7.82 -13.41
N ALA A 64 -14.81 8.36 -14.60
CA ALA A 64 -13.56 9.04 -14.89
C ALA A 64 -13.33 10.28 -13.99
N ALA A 65 -14.40 11.03 -13.69
CA ALA A 65 -14.33 12.18 -12.79
C ALA A 65 -13.99 11.76 -11.35
N ILE A 66 -14.61 10.69 -10.84
CA ILE A 66 -14.29 10.11 -9.53
C ILE A 66 -12.83 9.69 -9.49
N ARG A 67 -12.35 8.87 -10.43
CA ARG A 67 -10.95 8.39 -10.48
C ARG A 67 -9.91 9.51 -10.53
N LYS A 68 -10.22 10.59 -11.23
CA LYS A 68 -9.33 11.76 -11.33
C LYS A 68 -9.20 12.54 -10.01
N HIS A 69 -10.23 12.51 -9.16
CA HIS A 69 -10.31 13.31 -7.94
C HIS A 69 -10.36 12.46 -6.66
N GLU A 70 -10.21 11.15 -6.82
CA GLU A 70 -10.08 10.20 -5.73
C GLU A 70 -8.67 10.34 -5.14
N ASP A 71 -8.63 10.70 -3.87
CA ASP A 71 -7.38 10.80 -3.11
C ASP A 71 -7.06 9.44 -2.45
N GLU A 72 -6.95 9.37 -1.12
CA GLU A 72 -6.65 8.15 -0.37
C GLU A 72 -7.87 7.23 -0.19
N ASP A 73 -9.09 7.79 -0.29
CA ASP A 73 -10.34 7.06 -0.08
C ASP A 73 -10.88 6.49 -1.40
N TYR A 74 -10.60 5.24 -1.66
CA TYR A 74 -11.08 4.53 -2.85
C TYR A 74 -12.60 4.38 -2.87
N THR A 75 -13.20 4.61 -4.03
CA THR A 75 -14.63 4.40 -4.29
C THR A 75 -14.83 3.18 -5.19
N TYR A 76 -15.51 2.16 -4.71
CA TYR A 76 -15.86 1.00 -5.54
C TYR A 76 -17.03 1.35 -6.46
N ILE A 77 -16.81 1.29 -7.77
CA ILE A 77 -17.79 1.70 -8.79
C ILE A 77 -18.34 0.50 -9.55
N VAL A 78 -19.67 0.30 -9.47
CA VAL A 78 -20.39 -0.72 -10.22
C VAL A 78 -21.20 -0.02 -11.33
N MET A 79 -20.88 -0.34 -12.58
CA MET A 79 -21.62 0.15 -13.75
C MET A 79 -22.83 -0.73 -14.03
N VAL A 80 -24.00 -0.12 -14.26
CA VAL A 80 -25.22 -0.83 -14.66
C VAL A 80 -25.48 -0.53 -16.14
N THR A 81 -25.57 -1.56 -16.97
CA THR A 81 -25.72 -1.41 -18.42
C THR A 81 -26.89 -2.22 -18.97
N ALA A 82 -27.53 -1.73 -20.02
CA ALA A 82 -28.54 -2.49 -20.78
C ALA A 82 -27.95 -3.34 -21.91
N GLN A 83 -26.63 -3.28 -22.12
CA GLN A 83 -25.95 -3.91 -23.25
C GLN A 83 -24.90 -4.93 -22.76
N ASP A 84 -24.97 -6.13 -23.34
CA ASP A 84 -24.06 -7.25 -23.03
C ASP A 84 -22.83 -7.27 -23.95
N GLU A 85 -22.59 -6.22 -24.72
CA GLU A 85 -21.48 -6.17 -25.68
C GLU A 85 -20.14 -6.04 -24.93
N ILE A 86 -19.25 -6.99 -25.15
CA ILE A 86 -17.91 -7.06 -24.52
C ILE A 86 -17.13 -5.74 -24.66
N GLU A 87 -17.28 -5.07 -25.82
CA GLU A 87 -16.60 -3.78 -26.08
C GLU A 87 -17.01 -2.69 -25.09
N GLN A 88 -18.28 -2.63 -24.69
CA GLN A 88 -18.76 -1.65 -23.72
C GLN A 88 -18.28 -1.98 -22.29
N ILE A 89 -18.32 -3.25 -21.89
CA ILE A 89 -17.75 -3.69 -20.62
C ILE A 89 -16.29 -3.26 -20.52
N VAL A 90 -15.51 -3.49 -21.58
CA VAL A 90 -14.09 -3.08 -21.63
C VAL A 90 -13.94 -1.57 -21.55
N LEU A 91 -14.83 -0.79 -22.14
CA LEU A 91 -14.81 0.69 -22.03
C LEU A 91 -15.09 1.15 -20.60
N GLY A 92 -16.08 0.55 -19.92
CA GLY A 92 -16.37 0.83 -18.51
C GLY A 92 -15.19 0.55 -17.58
N MET A 93 -14.56 -0.61 -17.78
CA MET A 93 -13.37 -0.98 -17.01
C MET A 93 -12.17 -0.05 -17.29
N LYS A 94 -11.98 0.36 -18.55
CA LYS A 94 -10.95 1.36 -18.91
C LYS A 94 -11.24 2.75 -18.31
N ALA A 95 -12.50 3.11 -18.12
CA ALA A 95 -12.89 4.35 -17.44
C ALA A 95 -12.65 4.28 -15.92
N GLY A 96 -12.32 3.07 -15.39
CA GLY A 96 -12.01 2.85 -14.00
C GLY A 96 -13.15 2.25 -13.16
N ALA A 97 -14.19 1.68 -13.79
CA ALA A 97 -15.19 0.90 -13.07
C ALA A 97 -14.56 -0.40 -12.53
N ASP A 98 -14.99 -0.83 -11.34
CA ASP A 98 -14.52 -2.07 -10.69
C ASP A 98 -15.34 -3.28 -11.10
N ASP A 99 -16.60 -3.05 -11.42
CA ASP A 99 -17.53 -4.12 -11.74
C ASP A 99 -18.69 -3.62 -12.62
N TYR A 100 -19.47 -4.54 -13.14
CA TYR A 100 -20.65 -4.22 -13.92
C TYR A 100 -21.84 -5.14 -13.60
N LEU A 101 -23.03 -4.66 -13.93
CA LEU A 101 -24.30 -5.38 -13.83
C LEU A 101 -25.10 -5.16 -15.11
N THR A 102 -25.77 -6.19 -15.59
CA THR A 102 -26.66 -6.08 -16.76
C THR A 102 -28.11 -5.85 -16.32
N LYS A 103 -28.84 -5.04 -17.09
CA LYS A 103 -30.31 -4.84 -16.89
C LYS A 103 -31.08 -5.92 -17.64
N PRO A 104 -32.12 -6.50 -17.04
CA PRO A 104 -32.68 -6.19 -15.73
C PRO A 104 -31.82 -6.72 -14.57
N VAL A 105 -31.52 -5.87 -13.58
CA VAL A 105 -30.61 -6.23 -12.48
C VAL A 105 -31.20 -7.34 -11.64
N ASN A 106 -30.48 -8.47 -11.58
CA ASN A 106 -30.82 -9.58 -10.70
C ASN A 106 -30.43 -9.22 -9.26
N LYS A 107 -31.35 -9.47 -8.31
CA LYS A 107 -31.14 -9.15 -6.89
C LYS A 107 -29.96 -9.88 -6.28
N GLU A 108 -29.78 -11.17 -6.61
CA GLU A 108 -28.68 -11.98 -6.07
C GLU A 108 -27.33 -11.56 -6.64
N GLU A 109 -27.29 -11.27 -7.94
CA GLU A 109 -26.08 -10.76 -8.59
C GLU A 109 -25.68 -9.41 -7.98
N PHE A 110 -26.63 -8.48 -7.82
CA PHE A 110 -26.41 -7.20 -7.14
C PHE A 110 -25.83 -7.39 -5.74
N TYR A 111 -26.39 -8.34 -4.97
CA TYR A 111 -25.87 -8.69 -3.65
C TYR A 111 -24.39 -9.13 -3.70
N PHE A 112 -24.05 -10.03 -4.62
CA PHE A 112 -22.67 -10.55 -4.69
C PHE A 112 -21.69 -9.48 -5.14
N ARG A 113 -22.07 -8.58 -6.06
CA ARG A 113 -21.22 -7.45 -6.50
C ARG A 113 -20.96 -6.47 -5.35
N LEU A 114 -22.00 -6.11 -4.59
CA LEU A 114 -21.81 -5.27 -3.41
C LEU A 114 -20.91 -5.93 -2.37
N LYS A 115 -21.08 -7.23 -2.14
CA LYS A 115 -20.20 -7.97 -1.21
C LYS A 115 -18.77 -8.08 -1.71
N ALA A 116 -18.54 -8.12 -3.00
CA ALA A 116 -17.21 -8.02 -3.57
C ALA A 116 -16.58 -6.63 -3.29
N GLY A 117 -17.34 -5.56 -3.54
CA GLY A 117 -16.93 -4.20 -3.22
C GLY A 117 -16.62 -3.99 -1.74
N GLU A 118 -17.47 -4.47 -0.84
CA GLU A 118 -17.20 -4.42 0.60
C GLU A 118 -15.87 -5.11 0.96
N ARG A 119 -15.56 -6.25 0.34
CA ARG A 119 -14.29 -6.95 0.58
C ARG A 119 -13.09 -6.14 0.12
N VAL A 120 -13.18 -5.53 -1.07
CA VAL A 120 -12.11 -4.67 -1.60
C VAL A 120 -11.87 -3.49 -0.65
N LEU A 121 -12.94 -2.81 -0.24
CA LEU A 121 -12.85 -1.67 0.67
C LEU A 121 -12.30 -2.05 2.05
N ASN A 122 -12.71 -3.20 2.60
CA ASN A 122 -12.18 -3.69 3.88
C ASN A 122 -10.69 -4.08 3.80
N LEU A 123 -10.18 -4.46 2.62
CA LEU A 123 -8.75 -4.70 2.43
C LEU A 123 -7.95 -3.40 2.47
N GLN A 124 -8.49 -2.32 1.94
CA GLN A 124 -7.87 -1.00 2.03
C GLN A 124 -7.92 -0.42 3.46
N ASP A 125 -9.01 -0.65 4.19
CA ASP A 125 -9.09 -0.25 5.60
C ASP A 125 -8.01 -0.94 6.46
N LYS A 126 -7.55 -2.15 6.07
CA LYS A 126 -6.40 -2.82 6.72
C LYS A 126 -5.09 -2.09 6.48
N ASP A 127 -4.87 -1.55 5.28
CA ASP A 127 -3.67 -0.76 4.98
C ASP A 127 -3.55 0.43 5.92
N ILE A 128 -4.64 1.19 6.07
CA ILE A 128 -4.70 2.34 6.98
C ILE A 128 -4.38 1.93 8.42
N VAL A 129 -4.95 0.82 8.90
CA VAL A 129 -4.70 0.33 10.27
C VAL A 129 -3.24 -0.10 10.45
N ILE A 130 -2.70 -0.88 9.52
CA ILE A 130 -1.31 -1.35 9.58
C ILE A 130 -0.35 -0.16 9.55
N PHE A 131 -0.57 0.79 8.65
CA PHE A 131 0.25 2.00 8.55
C PHE A 131 0.15 2.86 9.82
N SER A 132 -1.05 3.02 10.38
CA SER A 132 -1.25 3.76 11.63
C SER A 132 -0.55 3.10 12.82
N LEU A 133 -0.53 1.77 12.89
CA LEU A 133 0.22 1.03 13.92
C LEU A 133 1.74 1.20 13.75
N ALA A 134 2.24 1.14 12.51
CA ALA A 134 3.65 1.42 12.22
C ALA A 134 4.02 2.85 12.66
N LYS A 135 3.22 3.83 12.28
CA LYS A 135 3.41 5.25 12.67
C LYS A 135 3.37 5.45 14.18
N LEU A 136 2.46 4.74 14.88
CA LEU A 136 2.41 4.78 16.34
C LEU A 136 3.67 4.19 16.98
N ALA A 137 4.18 3.09 16.45
CA ALA A 137 5.41 2.46 16.95
C ALA A 137 6.64 3.36 16.77
N GLU A 138 6.70 4.10 15.65
CA GLU A 138 7.76 5.08 15.37
C GLU A 138 7.56 6.44 16.03
N SER A 139 6.39 6.73 16.61
CA SER A 139 6.11 8.05 17.21
C SER A 139 7.05 8.44 18.35
N ARG A 140 7.81 7.49 18.90
CA ARG A 140 8.87 7.70 19.89
C ARG A 140 10.23 8.01 19.26
N ASP A 141 10.43 7.66 18.00
CA ASP A 141 11.63 7.98 17.23
C ASP A 141 11.42 9.37 16.56
N PRO A 142 12.42 10.24 16.48
CA PRO A 142 12.32 11.49 15.76
C PRO A 142 12.13 11.32 14.23
N ASP A 143 12.24 10.11 13.70
CA ASP A 143 11.85 9.82 12.32
C ASP A 143 10.33 9.94 12.17
N THR A 144 9.89 10.69 11.20
CA THR A 144 8.49 11.12 11.05
C THR A 144 7.69 10.15 10.18
N GLY A 145 6.35 10.28 10.19
CA GLY A 145 5.46 9.46 9.36
C GLY A 145 5.74 9.50 7.85
N ALA A 146 6.44 10.53 7.36
CA ALA A 146 6.89 10.62 5.97
C ALA A 146 7.99 9.59 5.63
N HIS A 147 8.82 9.18 6.59
CA HIS A 147 9.76 8.06 6.41
C HIS A 147 9.02 6.78 6.01
N LEU A 148 7.99 6.39 6.75
CA LEU A 148 7.20 5.18 6.46
C LEU A 148 6.55 5.22 5.08
N GLU A 149 6.01 6.40 4.68
CA GLU A 149 5.49 6.60 3.33
C GLU A 149 6.59 6.37 2.28
N ARG A 150 7.77 6.95 2.47
CA ARG A 150 8.87 6.77 1.53
C ARG A 150 9.32 5.32 1.45
N ILE A 151 9.47 4.62 2.59
CA ILE A 151 9.87 3.21 2.63
C ILE A 151 8.92 2.33 1.83
N ARG A 152 7.60 2.46 2.02
CA ARG A 152 6.65 1.61 1.28
C ARG A 152 6.67 1.88 -0.22
N TYR A 153 6.81 3.14 -0.64
CA TYR A 153 6.90 3.47 -2.06
C TYR A 153 8.23 3.06 -2.68
N TYR A 154 9.36 3.23 -1.99
CA TYR A 154 10.66 2.73 -2.47
C TYR A 154 10.66 1.21 -2.63
N SER A 155 10.16 0.49 -1.64
CA SER A 155 10.07 -0.97 -1.67
C SER A 155 9.18 -1.47 -2.81
N LYS A 156 8.02 -0.83 -3.02
CA LYS A 156 7.12 -1.11 -4.14
C LYS A 156 7.80 -0.87 -5.47
N THR A 157 8.44 0.29 -5.66
CA THR A 157 9.12 0.68 -6.90
C THR A 157 10.24 -0.31 -7.26
N LEU A 158 11.03 -0.76 -6.28
CA LEU A 158 12.04 -1.81 -6.49
C LEU A 158 11.41 -3.12 -6.95
N ALA A 159 10.35 -3.55 -6.28
CA ALA A 159 9.65 -4.79 -6.61
C ALA A 159 8.99 -4.74 -8.00
N GLU A 160 8.36 -3.63 -8.38
CA GLU A 160 7.78 -3.40 -9.72
C GLU A 160 8.85 -3.41 -10.81
N THR A 161 10.00 -2.76 -10.56
CA THR A 161 11.13 -2.76 -11.49
C THR A 161 11.70 -4.16 -11.69
N LEU A 162 11.82 -4.93 -10.60
CA LEU A 162 12.28 -6.31 -10.64
C LEU A 162 11.30 -7.23 -11.37
N LEU A 163 9.98 -7.05 -11.19
CA LEU A 163 8.96 -7.86 -11.88
C LEU A 163 9.08 -7.74 -13.42
N ASN A 164 9.46 -6.58 -13.90
CA ASN A 164 9.67 -6.32 -15.32
C ASN A 164 11.08 -6.75 -15.83
N SER A 165 11.93 -7.29 -14.95
CA SER A 165 13.30 -7.73 -15.28
C SER A 165 13.31 -9.18 -15.80
N PRO A 166 14.19 -9.54 -16.74
CA PRO A 166 14.37 -10.92 -17.17
C PRO A 166 14.77 -11.90 -16.06
N ASN A 167 15.32 -11.39 -14.97
CA ASN A 167 15.79 -12.17 -13.82
C ASN A 167 14.85 -12.02 -12.61
N ALA A 168 13.56 -11.75 -12.83
CA ALA A 168 12.58 -11.63 -11.75
C ALA A 168 12.51 -12.95 -10.96
N PRO A 169 12.60 -12.89 -9.60
CA PRO A 169 12.40 -14.08 -8.78
C PRO A 169 11.01 -14.68 -8.98
N VAL A 170 10.90 -16.01 -8.89
CA VAL A 170 9.64 -16.74 -9.16
C VAL A 170 8.51 -16.33 -8.20
N GLU A 171 8.84 -15.99 -6.97
CA GLU A 171 7.88 -15.51 -5.95
C GLU A 171 7.33 -14.12 -6.24
N LEU A 172 8.02 -13.32 -7.06
CA LEU A 172 7.64 -11.94 -7.34
C LEU A 172 6.47 -11.89 -8.33
N ASN A 173 5.36 -11.36 -7.87
CA ASN A 173 4.13 -11.12 -8.63
C ASN A 173 3.41 -9.90 -8.07
N THR A 174 2.29 -9.49 -8.66
CA THR A 174 1.51 -8.33 -8.21
C THR A 174 1.07 -8.43 -6.75
N HIS A 175 0.65 -9.61 -6.30
CA HIS A 175 0.26 -9.83 -4.90
C HIS A 175 1.46 -9.69 -3.93
N TYR A 176 2.65 -10.12 -4.34
CA TYR A 176 3.87 -9.88 -3.57
C TYR A 176 4.18 -8.39 -3.44
N ILE A 177 3.99 -7.63 -4.53
CA ILE A 177 4.18 -6.17 -4.56
C ILE A 177 3.19 -5.46 -3.63
N ASP A 178 1.92 -5.88 -3.65
CA ASP A 178 0.91 -5.33 -2.73
C ASP A 178 1.25 -5.64 -1.28
N ASN A 179 1.72 -6.86 -1.00
CA ASN A 179 2.14 -7.24 0.35
C ASN A 179 3.37 -6.46 0.81
N ILE A 180 4.40 -6.24 -0.02
CA ILE A 180 5.59 -5.48 0.40
C ILE A 180 5.26 -4.01 0.63
N PHE A 181 4.38 -3.43 -0.17
CA PHE A 181 3.86 -2.07 0.05
C PHE A 181 3.17 -1.95 1.40
N LEU A 182 2.32 -2.92 1.74
CA LEU A 182 1.58 -2.97 3.00
C LEU A 182 2.48 -3.16 4.21
N THR A 183 3.55 -3.97 4.10
CA THR A 183 4.27 -4.52 5.24
C THR A 183 5.63 -3.90 5.50
N SER A 184 6.26 -3.29 4.50
CA SER A 184 7.57 -2.64 4.69
C SER A 184 7.56 -1.52 5.75
N PRO A 185 6.47 -0.78 6.03
CA PRO A 185 6.41 0.15 7.15
C PRO A 185 6.62 -0.50 8.53
N LEU A 186 6.41 -1.81 8.64
CA LEU A 186 6.52 -2.55 9.90
C LEU A 186 7.95 -3.00 10.24
N HIS A 187 8.96 -2.67 9.40
CA HIS A 187 10.35 -3.12 9.59
C HIS A 187 10.87 -2.79 10.99
N ASP A 188 10.55 -1.63 11.50
CA ASP A 188 11.00 -1.09 12.77
C ASP A 188 9.97 -1.14 13.91
N ILE A 189 8.85 -1.88 13.75
CA ILE A 189 7.77 -1.94 14.74
C ILE A 189 8.26 -2.37 16.13
N GLY A 190 9.33 -3.13 16.21
CA GLY A 190 9.92 -3.58 17.47
C GLY A 190 10.66 -2.50 18.27
N LYS A 191 10.91 -1.32 17.70
CA LYS A 191 11.48 -0.17 18.41
C LYS A 191 10.65 0.25 19.62
N VAL A 192 9.34 -0.06 19.62
CA VAL A 192 8.45 0.16 20.75
C VAL A 192 8.95 -0.52 22.05
N GLY A 193 9.68 -1.63 21.94
CA GLY A 193 10.23 -2.36 23.07
C GLY A 193 11.63 -1.90 23.49
N ILE A 194 12.25 -0.95 22.80
CA ILE A 194 13.58 -0.43 23.14
C ILE A 194 13.46 0.64 24.21
N PRO A 195 14.28 0.60 25.28
CA PRO A 195 14.27 1.63 26.34
C PRO A 195 14.58 3.04 25.81
N ASP A 196 13.90 4.07 26.34
CA ASP A 196 14.04 5.46 25.88
C ASP A 196 15.48 5.99 25.97
N HIS A 197 16.23 5.61 27.00
CA HIS A 197 17.61 6.06 27.15
C HIS A 197 18.56 5.53 26.09
N ILE A 198 18.15 4.50 25.34
CA ILE A 198 18.87 3.95 24.19
C ILE A 198 18.29 4.52 22.91
N LEU A 199 16.97 4.42 22.72
CA LEU A 199 16.29 4.86 21.51
C LEU A 199 16.48 6.36 21.24
N LEU A 200 16.38 7.18 22.28
CA LEU A 200 16.45 8.64 22.21
C LEU A 200 17.82 9.19 22.62
N LYS A 201 18.85 8.36 22.70
CA LYS A 201 20.16 8.81 23.13
C LYS A 201 20.74 9.90 22.23
N PRO A 202 21.08 11.08 22.77
CA PRO A 202 21.68 12.15 22.01
C PRO A 202 23.18 11.85 21.74
N GLY A 203 23.48 10.97 20.78
CA GLY A 203 24.86 10.62 20.42
C GLY A 203 25.00 9.20 19.93
N ARG A 204 26.25 8.75 19.74
CA ARG A 204 26.52 7.38 19.34
C ARG A 204 26.23 6.41 20.49
N LEU A 205 25.64 5.27 20.16
CA LEU A 205 25.48 4.15 21.08
C LEU A 205 26.84 3.51 21.38
N THR A 206 27.04 3.01 22.60
CA THR A 206 28.14 2.09 22.90
C THR A 206 27.85 0.73 22.25
N ASP A 207 28.82 -0.17 22.25
CA ASP A 207 28.62 -1.52 21.67
C ASP A 207 27.53 -2.28 22.42
N GLU A 208 27.47 -2.18 23.76
CA GLU A 208 26.41 -2.80 24.55
C GLU A 208 25.04 -2.20 24.32
N GLU A 209 24.94 -0.87 24.16
CA GLU A 209 23.69 -0.19 23.82
C GLU A 209 23.24 -0.54 22.40
N PHE A 210 24.21 -0.68 21.47
CA PHE A 210 23.91 -1.09 20.11
C PHE A 210 23.40 -2.54 20.07
N ASP A 211 23.95 -3.44 20.87
CA ASP A 211 23.44 -4.80 21.03
C ASP A 211 22.00 -4.82 21.56
N LEU A 212 21.67 -3.93 22.51
CA LEU A 212 20.29 -3.76 22.96
C LEU A 212 19.39 -3.18 21.87
N MET A 213 19.88 -2.21 21.08
CA MET A 213 19.14 -1.65 19.94
C MET A 213 18.81 -2.72 18.90
N LYS A 214 19.70 -3.65 18.59
CA LYS A 214 19.45 -4.76 17.65
C LYS A 214 18.24 -5.61 18.03
N ASN A 215 17.85 -5.64 19.32
CA ASN A 215 16.70 -6.41 19.78
C ASN A 215 15.37 -5.94 19.18
N HIS A 216 15.28 -4.73 18.58
CA HIS A 216 14.06 -4.32 17.90
C HIS A 216 13.65 -5.32 16.81
N THR A 217 14.62 -5.94 16.11
CA THR A 217 14.33 -6.94 15.07
C THR A 217 13.67 -8.18 15.66
N LEU A 218 14.16 -8.65 16.79
CA LEU A 218 13.63 -9.82 17.51
C LEU A 218 12.26 -9.53 18.13
N ILE A 219 12.08 -8.35 18.72
CA ILE A 219 10.80 -7.91 19.31
C ILE A 219 9.74 -7.78 18.23
N GLY A 220 10.08 -7.12 17.11
CA GLY A 220 9.18 -6.98 15.96
C GLY A 220 8.77 -8.34 15.39
N TYR A 221 9.76 -9.21 15.15
CA TYR A 221 9.52 -10.58 14.69
C TYR A 221 8.60 -11.36 15.64
N SER A 222 8.91 -11.38 16.93
CA SER A 222 8.10 -12.13 17.91
C SER A 222 6.64 -11.67 17.89
N THR A 223 6.40 -10.35 17.89
CA THR A 223 5.05 -9.78 17.88
C THR A 223 4.27 -10.17 16.62
N LEU A 224 4.91 -10.06 15.46
CA LEU A 224 4.26 -10.36 14.17
C LEU A 224 4.09 -11.88 13.97
N ASN A 225 5.04 -12.69 14.44
CA ASN A 225 4.96 -14.13 14.38
C ASN A 225 3.86 -14.68 15.30
N ASP A 226 3.64 -14.11 16.47
CA ASP A 226 2.50 -14.47 17.33
C ASP A 226 1.15 -14.24 16.64
N ALA A 227 1.04 -13.17 15.86
CA ALA A 227 -0.13 -12.93 15.01
C ALA A 227 -0.22 -13.94 13.86
N LEU A 228 0.90 -14.28 13.22
CA LEU A 228 0.98 -15.28 12.16
C LEU A 228 0.55 -16.67 12.66
N GLN A 229 0.93 -17.08 13.88
CA GLN A 229 0.50 -18.35 14.46
C GLN A 229 -1.03 -18.45 14.59
N LYS A 230 -1.71 -17.33 14.83
CA LYS A 230 -3.18 -17.26 14.87
C LYS A 230 -3.81 -17.27 13.46
N SER A 231 -3.06 -16.88 12.45
CA SER A 231 -3.51 -16.81 11.05
C SER A 231 -2.43 -17.30 10.08
N PRO A 232 -2.11 -18.62 10.06
CA PRO A 232 -0.92 -19.16 9.36
C PRO A 232 -0.92 -18.96 7.84
N LYS A 233 -2.10 -18.67 7.25
CA LYS A 233 -2.27 -18.41 5.81
C LYS A 233 -2.13 -16.93 5.43
N ALA A 234 -1.92 -16.04 6.40
CA ALA A 234 -1.79 -14.62 6.15
C ALA A 234 -0.37 -14.29 5.64
N GLU A 235 -0.21 -14.25 4.32
CA GLU A 235 1.08 -14.00 3.67
C GLU A 235 1.69 -12.66 4.05
N TYR A 236 0.86 -11.62 4.20
CA TYR A 236 1.31 -10.31 4.67
C TYR A 236 1.91 -10.35 6.09
N LEU A 237 1.37 -11.17 7.02
CA LEU A 237 1.96 -11.32 8.36
C LEU A 237 3.30 -12.05 8.30
N ARG A 238 3.42 -13.06 7.43
CA ARG A 238 4.70 -13.75 7.22
C ARG A 238 5.75 -12.78 6.69
N MET A 239 5.42 -12.03 5.64
CA MET A 239 6.32 -11.03 5.05
C MET A 239 6.69 -9.95 6.07
N SER A 240 5.74 -9.46 6.87
CA SER A 240 6.02 -8.49 7.94
C SER A 240 7.03 -9.03 8.96
N ALA A 241 6.87 -10.27 9.40
CA ALA A 241 7.77 -10.91 10.35
C ALA A 241 9.18 -11.11 9.76
N GLU A 242 9.26 -11.55 8.49
CA GLU A 242 10.51 -11.69 7.76
C GLU A 242 11.25 -10.35 7.62
N ILE A 243 10.54 -9.29 7.24
CA ILE A 243 11.10 -7.94 7.11
C ILE A 243 11.59 -7.45 8.47
N ALA A 244 10.76 -7.50 9.51
CA ALA A 244 11.12 -7.02 10.84
C ALA A 244 12.36 -7.75 11.40
N LEU A 245 12.48 -9.06 11.15
CA LEU A 245 13.63 -9.84 11.60
C LEU A 245 14.90 -9.51 10.82
N SER A 246 14.80 -9.34 9.49
CA SER A 246 15.95 -9.54 8.60
C SER A 246 16.38 -8.30 7.79
N HIS A 247 15.71 -7.14 7.94
CA HIS A 247 16.04 -5.95 7.14
C HIS A 247 17.42 -5.36 7.44
N HIS A 248 18.07 -5.76 8.53
CA HIS A 248 19.45 -5.42 8.88
C HIS A 248 20.46 -6.54 8.59
N GLU A 249 20.01 -7.64 7.98
CA GLU A 249 20.97 -8.62 7.46
C GLU A 249 21.72 -8.02 6.26
N LYS A 250 22.98 -8.47 6.10
CA LYS A 250 23.82 -8.03 4.98
C LYS A 250 24.08 -9.18 4.05
N TYR A 251 24.07 -8.92 2.76
CA TYR A 251 24.21 -9.94 1.72
C TYR A 251 25.48 -10.80 1.89
N ASN A 252 26.55 -10.23 2.47
CA ASN A 252 27.80 -10.92 2.81
C ASN A 252 27.77 -11.75 4.10
N GLY A 253 26.68 -11.69 4.89
CA GLY A 253 26.52 -12.42 6.15
C GLY A 253 27.05 -11.71 7.40
N PHE A 254 27.47 -10.44 7.31
CA PHE A 254 27.92 -9.65 8.45
C PHE A 254 26.84 -8.75 9.03
N GLY A 255 25.57 -9.05 8.73
CA GLY A 255 24.41 -8.39 9.30
C GLY A 255 23.96 -8.95 10.63
N TYR A 256 22.76 -8.58 11.05
CA TYR A 256 22.13 -9.07 12.29
C TYR A 256 20.61 -9.24 12.07
N PRO A 257 19.91 -10.04 12.93
CA PRO A 257 20.37 -10.68 14.15
C PRO A 257 21.01 -12.05 13.92
N ASN A 258 20.79 -12.70 12.78
CA ASN A 258 21.14 -14.11 12.54
C ASN A 258 22.41 -14.30 11.70
N GLY A 259 22.92 -13.24 11.05
CA GLY A 259 24.06 -13.33 10.14
C GLY A 259 23.73 -14.12 8.85
N LEU A 260 22.49 -14.02 8.36
CA LEU A 260 22.07 -14.67 7.12
C LEU A 260 22.86 -14.12 5.94
N LYS A 261 23.11 -14.98 4.94
CA LYS A 261 23.94 -14.62 3.80
C LYS A 261 23.25 -14.91 2.46
N GLY A 262 23.41 -14.00 1.52
CA GLY A 262 22.92 -14.22 0.16
C GLY A 262 21.41 -14.44 0.11
N ASP A 263 20.99 -15.52 -0.54
CA ASP A 263 19.58 -15.87 -0.73
C ASP A 263 18.91 -16.48 0.52
N ASP A 264 19.67 -16.78 1.59
CA ASP A 264 19.08 -17.15 2.87
C ASP A 264 18.36 -15.96 3.54
N ILE A 265 18.68 -14.71 3.14
CA ILE A 265 17.96 -13.52 3.58
C ILE A 265 16.63 -13.45 2.80
N PRO A 266 15.47 -13.34 3.47
CA PRO A 266 14.19 -13.19 2.80
C PRO A 266 14.22 -12.07 1.76
N PHE A 267 13.66 -12.34 0.57
CA PHE A 267 13.73 -11.40 -0.55
C PHE A 267 13.10 -10.03 -0.22
N SER A 268 11.99 -10.04 0.52
CA SER A 268 11.33 -8.83 1.04
C SER A 268 12.27 -7.99 1.92
N ALA A 269 13.03 -8.64 2.81
CA ALA A 269 13.98 -7.96 3.69
C ALA A 269 15.15 -7.36 2.90
N ARG A 270 15.66 -8.06 1.86
CA ARG A 270 16.69 -7.53 0.96
C ARG A 270 16.24 -6.26 0.24
N ILE A 271 14.96 -6.21 -0.21
CA ILE A 271 14.38 -5.01 -0.86
C ILE A 271 14.29 -3.86 0.16
N VAL A 272 13.73 -4.12 1.36
CA VAL A 272 13.55 -3.09 2.39
C VAL A 272 14.88 -2.54 2.89
N ALA A 273 15.92 -3.36 2.96
CA ALA A 273 17.27 -2.90 3.35
C ALA A 273 17.81 -1.79 2.43
N VAL A 274 17.60 -1.89 1.12
CA VAL A 274 17.99 -0.82 0.17
C VAL A 274 17.14 0.43 0.36
N ALA A 275 15.83 0.27 0.53
CA ALA A 275 14.89 1.37 0.73
C ALA A 275 15.20 2.15 2.02
N ASP A 276 15.42 1.44 3.14
CA ASP A 276 15.72 2.03 4.44
C ASP A 276 17.06 2.77 4.43
N VAL A 277 18.12 2.14 3.94
CA VAL A 277 19.44 2.79 3.89
C VAL A 277 19.42 4.01 2.97
N TYR A 278 18.74 3.94 1.81
CA TYR A 278 18.61 5.11 0.92
C TYR A 278 17.89 6.26 1.63
N ASP A 279 16.78 5.97 2.33
CA ASP A 279 16.08 6.99 3.09
C ASP A 279 16.93 7.57 4.21
N ALA A 280 17.61 6.72 4.97
CA ALA A 280 18.52 7.12 6.05
C ALA A 280 19.69 7.99 5.58
N LEU A 281 20.20 7.75 4.37
CA LEU A 281 21.27 8.57 3.78
C LEU A 281 20.78 9.92 3.29
N THR A 282 19.57 9.96 2.72
CA THR A 282 19.04 11.15 2.06
C THR A 282 18.13 11.99 2.94
N SER A 283 17.77 11.56 4.15
CA SER A 283 16.94 12.31 5.13
C SER A 283 17.81 13.04 6.16
N VAL A 284 17.29 14.17 6.66
CA VAL A 284 17.92 14.90 7.76
C VAL A 284 17.64 14.13 9.05
N ARG A 285 18.68 13.78 9.79
CA ARG A 285 18.57 13.20 11.14
C ARG A 285 19.21 14.12 12.16
N VAL A 286 18.85 13.98 13.43
CA VAL A 286 19.31 14.87 14.53
C VAL A 286 20.83 15.08 14.51
N TYR A 287 21.59 14.09 14.03
CA TYR A 287 23.08 14.11 14.04
C TYR A 287 23.71 14.09 12.64
N LYS A 288 22.91 14.10 11.55
CA LYS A 288 23.42 13.93 10.19
C LYS A 288 22.64 14.79 9.20
N LYS A 289 23.34 15.66 8.48
CA LYS A 289 22.76 16.35 7.32
C LYS A 289 22.43 15.34 6.24
N ALA A 290 21.32 15.56 5.53
CA ALA A 290 20.98 14.78 4.34
C ALA A 290 22.13 14.80 3.34
N MET A 291 22.46 13.64 2.81
CA MET A 291 23.38 13.53 1.67
C MET A 291 22.62 13.84 0.39
N SER A 292 23.35 14.27 -0.64
CA SER A 292 22.77 14.37 -1.97
C SER A 292 22.40 12.99 -2.48
N HIS A 293 21.44 12.97 -3.40
CA HIS A 293 21.00 11.75 -4.05
C HIS A 293 22.15 10.97 -4.70
N ASP A 294 23.05 11.68 -5.43
CA ASP A 294 24.21 11.07 -6.08
C ASP A 294 25.17 10.40 -5.10
N ILE A 295 25.38 11.00 -3.92
CA ILE A 295 26.23 10.40 -2.88
C ILE A 295 25.58 9.13 -2.35
N ALA A 296 24.28 9.16 -2.03
CA ALA A 296 23.56 7.99 -1.53
C ALA A 296 23.53 6.85 -2.56
N TYR A 297 23.32 7.18 -3.83
CA TYR A 297 23.38 6.24 -4.94
C TYR A 297 24.73 5.54 -5.03
N ASN A 298 25.83 6.30 -5.03
CA ASN A 298 27.18 5.74 -5.12
C ASN A 298 27.49 4.82 -3.93
N ILE A 299 27.10 5.19 -2.71
CA ILE A 299 27.28 4.35 -1.52
C ILE A 299 26.54 3.01 -1.69
N ILE A 300 25.28 3.03 -2.11
CA ILE A 300 24.50 1.78 -2.31
C ILE A 300 25.13 0.92 -3.42
N LYS A 301 25.60 1.54 -4.49
CA LYS A 301 26.23 0.84 -5.61
C LYS A 301 27.56 0.20 -5.23
N GLU A 302 28.40 0.88 -4.46
CA GLU A 302 29.67 0.36 -3.96
C GLU A 302 29.49 -0.81 -2.98
N GLU A 303 28.40 -0.81 -2.23
CA GLU A 303 28.03 -1.88 -1.27
C GLU A 303 27.30 -3.09 -1.92
N SER A 304 27.22 -3.13 -3.25
CA SER A 304 26.64 -4.26 -4.00
C SER A 304 27.43 -5.54 -3.78
N GLY A 305 26.76 -6.62 -3.38
CA GLY A 305 27.37 -7.91 -3.01
C GLY A 305 27.98 -7.93 -1.61
N MET A 306 28.06 -6.80 -0.93
CA MET A 306 28.51 -6.68 0.45
C MET A 306 27.31 -6.48 1.40
N HIS A 307 26.76 -5.30 1.42
CA HIS A 307 25.54 -5.00 2.19
C HIS A 307 24.28 -5.43 1.44
N PHE A 308 24.21 -5.09 0.16
CA PHE A 308 23.00 -5.24 -0.65
C PHE A 308 23.10 -6.36 -1.68
N ASP A 309 21.97 -6.96 -2.00
CA ASP A 309 21.82 -7.92 -3.08
C ASP A 309 22.10 -7.24 -4.43
N PRO A 310 23.06 -7.78 -5.23
CA PRO A 310 23.36 -7.23 -6.55
C PRO A 310 22.17 -7.17 -7.51
N LEU A 311 21.17 -8.05 -7.35
CA LEU A 311 19.95 -8.02 -8.15
C LEU A 311 19.12 -6.77 -7.84
N ILE A 312 18.96 -6.47 -6.55
CA ILE A 312 18.17 -5.31 -6.09
C ILE A 312 18.91 -4.00 -6.41
N VAL A 313 20.25 -3.97 -6.29
CA VAL A 313 21.04 -2.78 -6.67
C VAL A 313 20.90 -2.48 -8.16
N ARG A 314 20.85 -3.50 -9.03
CA ARG A 314 20.58 -3.30 -10.46
C ARG A 314 19.17 -2.74 -10.72
N ALA A 315 18.17 -3.16 -9.96
CA ALA A 315 16.83 -2.60 -10.07
C ALA A 315 16.79 -1.14 -9.58
N PHE A 316 17.49 -0.85 -8.49
CA PHE A 316 17.63 0.51 -7.96
C PHE A 316 18.26 1.46 -8.98
N ASP A 317 19.29 1.00 -9.71
CA ASP A 317 19.92 1.76 -10.81
C ASP A 317 18.92 2.12 -11.93
N GLN A 318 17.92 1.28 -12.18
CA GLN A 318 16.90 1.49 -13.21
C GLN A 318 15.74 2.40 -12.78
N CYS A 319 15.47 2.51 -11.48
CA CYS A 319 14.33 3.28 -10.96
C CYS A 319 14.74 4.51 -10.13
N LEU A 320 15.95 4.98 -10.32
CA LEU A 320 16.55 6.05 -9.53
C LEU A 320 15.74 7.36 -9.57
N ASP A 321 15.27 7.76 -10.75
CA ASP A 321 14.44 8.96 -10.92
C ASP A 321 13.14 8.88 -10.12
N GLN A 322 12.54 7.69 -10.05
CA GLN A 322 11.33 7.46 -9.27
C GLN A 322 11.58 7.61 -7.76
N PHE A 323 12.75 7.19 -7.27
CA PHE A 323 13.15 7.42 -5.87
C PHE A 323 13.27 8.91 -5.55
N ILE A 324 13.83 9.72 -6.48
CA ILE A 324 13.90 11.17 -6.32
C ILE A 324 12.50 11.80 -6.26
N GLU A 325 11.58 11.34 -7.12
CA GLU A 325 10.20 11.83 -7.15
C GLU A 325 9.44 11.47 -5.88
N ILE A 326 9.56 10.22 -5.40
CA ILE A 326 8.97 9.78 -4.12
C ILE A 326 9.48 10.66 -2.98
N LYS A 327 10.79 10.90 -2.93
CA LYS A 327 11.35 11.77 -1.89
C LYS A 327 10.79 13.18 -1.94
N LYS A 328 10.66 13.77 -3.13
CA LYS A 328 10.07 15.11 -3.30
C LYS A 328 8.60 15.15 -2.87
N ARG A 329 7.85 14.09 -3.20
CA ARG A 329 6.42 13.97 -2.86
C ARG A 329 6.18 13.93 -1.35
N PHE A 330 7.03 13.23 -0.62
CA PHE A 330 6.93 13.04 0.84
C PHE A 330 8.05 13.80 1.59
N TYR A 331 8.45 14.96 1.05
CA TYR A 331 9.42 15.82 1.73
C TYR A 331 8.74 16.52 2.91
N GLU A 332 9.37 16.45 4.07
CA GLU A 332 8.95 17.23 5.24
C GLU A 332 9.63 18.59 5.21
N ASN A 333 8.82 19.65 5.32
CA ASN A 333 9.29 21.03 5.52
C ASN A 333 9.66 21.26 6.98
#